data_a8ee009a7b57121c1977db7cd7766b22
#
_entry.id   a8ee009a7b57121c1977db7cd7766b22
#
_cell.length_a   1.000
_cell.length_b   1.000
_cell.length_c   1.000
_cell.angle_alpha   90.00
_cell.angle_beta   90.00
_cell.angle_gamma   90.00
#
_symmetry.space_group_name_H-M   'P 1'
#
loop_
_entity.id
_entity.type
_entity.pdbx_description
1 polymer ?
#
loop_
_entity_poly.entity_id
_entity_poly.type
_entity_poly.pdbx_seq_one_letter_code
_entity_poly.pdbx_strand_id
1 'polypeptide(L)'
;MQQKNTLGYVIFMAVVAAIGGILFGYDTAVISGTTEIVKNQFQLTDLMEGWYVGCALIGSICGVLAAGTLSDYLGRKLTMLISAALFSISAIGCAVCGSFDGLVAYRIIGGVGIGIVSIVSPIYISEVSPAKIRGTLVSLYQLAVTVGFLLAYLMNWVIDSNIDPSLAASQDLTLWERMMNTEAWRGMLGSETLPALLFFFIIFFIPESPKWLIVNGKTEKASKILAKIYNTEDEIANEIQVTNASLKGETKGKWSDLLKPGILIAVITGSAIAILGQFMGVNAVLYYGPKIFSDAGFDNPMFSTVLVGVVNCVTTVLAVFIIDRVGRKQLIYWGVSGMILCLLAIGVYFAWGSTLGLGNGFMLTFFLAYVFCCAISISAIVFVLLSEMYPNSVRGRAMSIAGFALWIGTYLIGQLTPVLLGWSQAGTFFIFAVMCVPYMLLMWKVIPETTGKTLEEIEAYWENFKK
;
A
#
# COMPACT_ATOMS: atom_id res chain seq x y z
N MET A 1 26.05 -3.80 -35.60
CA MET A 1 26.00 -3.57 -34.17
C MET A 1 24.62 -4.01 -33.67
N GLN A 2 24.54 -5.07 -32.87
CA GLN A 2 23.28 -5.52 -32.30
C GLN A 2 22.78 -4.41 -31.38
N GLN A 3 21.61 -3.85 -31.71
CA GLN A 3 20.86 -3.00 -30.78
C GLN A 3 20.56 -3.86 -29.56
N LYS A 4 21.35 -3.68 -28.51
CA LYS A 4 21.17 -4.43 -27.25
C LYS A 4 19.76 -4.18 -26.77
N ASN A 5 19.06 -5.22 -26.35
CA ASN A 5 17.69 -5.19 -25.82
C ASN A 5 17.69 -4.57 -24.40
N THR A 6 18.25 -3.35 -24.29
CA THR A 6 18.47 -2.63 -23.04
C THR A 6 17.14 -2.32 -22.36
N LEU A 7 16.12 -1.95 -23.11
CA LEU A 7 14.78 -1.69 -22.58
C LEU A 7 14.16 -2.94 -21.97
N GLY A 8 14.27 -4.10 -22.63
CA GLY A 8 13.75 -5.37 -22.08
C GLY A 8 14.40 -5.76 -20.76
N TYR A 9 15.70 -5.51 -20.61
CA TYR A 9 16.42 -5.80 -19.37
C TYR A 9 16.01 -4.86 -18.22
N VAL A 10 15.82 -3.58 -18.51
CA VAL A 10 15.32 -2.60 -17.53
C VAL A 10 13.91 -2.94 -17.09
N ILE A 11 13.01 -3.27 -18.03
CA ILE A 11 11.65 -3.71 -17.71
C ILE A 11 11.67 -4.97 -16.87
N PHE A 12 12.51 -5.95 -17.18
CA PHE A 12 12.66 -7.18 -16.38
C PHE A 12 13.05 -6.86 -14.93
N MET A 13 14.07 -6.02 -14.72
CA MET A 13 14.48 -5.61 -13.38
C MET A 13 13.35 -4.89 -12.61
N ALA A 14 12.63 -3.99 -13.29
CA ALA A 14 11.51 -3.26 -12.70
C ALA A 14 10.35 -4.19 -12.34
N VAL A 15 10.00 -5.13 -13.21
CA VAL A 15 8.94 -6.13 -12.97
C VAL A 15 9.30 -7.04 -11.80
N VAL A 16 10.55 -7.54 -11.74
CA VAL A 16 11.01 -8.36 -10.60
C VAL A 16 10.87 -7.59 -9.29
N ALA A 17 11.32 -6.34 -9.23
CA ALA A 17 11.17 -5.52 -8.03
C ALA A 17 9.71 -5.20 -7.72
N ALA A 18 8.85 -5.04 -8.74
CA ALA A 18 7.42 -4.78 -8.57
C ALA A 18 6.65 -5.99 -7.99
N ILE A 19 7.16 -7.23 -8.11
CA ILE A 19 6.57 -8.40 -7.43
C ILE A 19 6.51 -8.18 -5.91
N GLY A 20 7.47 -7.45 -5.33
CA GLY A 20 7.38 -6.99 -3.94
C GLY A 20 6.13 -6.16 -3.65
N GLY A 21 5.64 -5.40 -4.63
CA GLY A 21 4.34 -4.73 -4.54
C GLY A 21 3.17 -5.70 -4.55
N ILE A 22 3.23 -6.78 -5.35
CA ILE A 22 2.20 -7.84 -5.32
C ILE A 22 2.12 -8.46 -3.93
N LEU A 23 3.26 -8.78 -3.30
CA LEU A 23 3.29 -9.32 -1.94
C LEU A 23 2.70 -8.34 -0.91
N PHE A 24 3.06 -7.06 -1.00
CA PHE A 24 2.47 -6.04 -0.14
C PHE A 24 0.94 -6.01 -0.27
N GLY A 25 0.43 -5.98 -1.50
CA GLY A 25 -1.02 -5.98 -1.75
C GLY A 25 -1.69 -7.27 -1.30
N TYR A 26 -1.05 -8.40 -1.55
CA TYR A 26 -1.56 -9.73 -1.21
C TYR A 26 -1.71 -9.90 0.30
N ASP A 27 -0.64 -9.70 1.09
CA ASP A 27 -0.67 -9.84 2.54
C ASP A 27 -1.68 -8.87 3.18
N THR A 28 -1.77 -7.66 2.64
CA THR A 28 -2.72 -6.65 3.12
C THR A 28 -4.18 -7.05 2.88
N ALA A 29 -4.47 -7.72 1.78
CA ALA A 29 -5.82 -8.06 1.37
C ALA A 29 -6.28 -9.46 1.83
N VAL A 30 -5.36 -10.42 1.92
CA VAL A 30 -5.71 -11.81 2.29
C VAL A 30 -6.34 -11.89 3.69
N ILE A 31 -5.98 -10.97 4.57
CA ILE A 31 -6.54 -10.88 5.93
C ILE A 31 -8.06 -10.77 5.94
N SER A 32 -8.65 -10.12 4.93
CA SER A 32 -10.09 -9.87 4.86
C SER A 32 -10.93 -11.15 4.84
N GLY A 33 -10.43 -12.21 4.20
CA GLY A 33 -11.11 -13.51 4.16
C GLY A 33 -10.96 -14.32 5.45
N THR A 34 -10.02 -13.95 6.31
CA THR A 34 -9.67 -14.75 7.49
C THR A 34 -10.25 -14.21 8.79
N THR A 35 -10.62 -12.93 8.85
CA THR A 35 -11.01 -12.24 10.10
C THR A 35 -12.15 -12.95 10.82
N GLU A 36 -13.23 -13.29 10.12
CA GLU A 36 -14.40 -13.92 10.72
C GLU A 36 -14.11 -15.36 11.17
N ILE A 37 -13.37 -16.13 10.36
CA ILE A 37 -13.01 -17.52 10.68
C ILE A 37 -12.12 -17.55 11.92
N VAL A 38 -11.09 -16.70 11.97
CA VAL A 38 -10.15 -16.59 13.10
C VAL A 38 -10.86 -16.08 14.35
N LYS A 39 -11.74 -15.07 14.22
CA LYS A 39 -12.56 -14.56 15.32
C LYS A 39 -13.38 -15.67 15.96
N ASN A 40 -14.08 -16.47 15.16
CA ASN A 40 -14.94 -17.54 15.64
C ASN A 40 -14.13 -18.69 16.24
N GLN A 41 -13.00 -19.08 15.65
CA GLN A 41 -12.17 -20.18 16.13
C GLN A 41 -11.50 -19.86 17.49
N PHE A 42 -10.96 -18.63 17.63
CA PHE A 42 -10.25 -18.22 18.84
C PHE A 42 -11.12 -17.41 19.81
N GLN A 43 -12.44 -17.27 19.54
CA GLN A 43 -13.41 -16.54 20.36
C GLN A 43 -12.95 -15.11 20.67
N LEU A 44 -12.49 -14.39 19.63
CA LEU A 44 -11.92 -13.06 19.78
C LEU A 44 -13.00 -12.01 20.04
N THR A 45 -12.70 -11.07 20.93
CA THR A 45 -13.47 -9.84 21.06
C THR A 45 -13.20 -8.91 19.85
N ASP A 46 -14.05 -7.92 19.60
CA ASP A 46 -13.86 -6.96 18.50
C ASP A 46 -12.51 -6.23 18.58
N LEU A 47 -12.04 -5.95 19.81
CA LEU A 47 -10.73 -5.34 20.02
C LEU A 47 -9.59 -6.29 19.63
N MET A 48 -9.70 -7.59 19.94
CA MET A 48 -8.72 -8.61 19.55
C MET A 48 -8.77 -8.91 18.05
N GLU A 49 -9.95 -8.86 17.43
CA GLU A 49 -10.10 -8.94 15.97
C GLU A 49 -9.37 -7.78 15.30
N GLY A 50 -9.54 -6.56 15.81
CA GLY A 50 -8.78 -5.39 15.34
C GLY A 50 -7.27 -5.56 15.55
N TRP A 51 -6.83 -6.12 16.67
CA TRP A 51 -5.42 -6.44 16.92
C TRP A 51 -4.88 -7.46 15.93
N TYR A 52 -5.64 -8.48 15.59
CA TYR A 52 -5.26 -9.47 14.58
C TYR A 52 -4.96 -8.84 13.21
N VAL A 53 -5.77 -7.86 12.79
CA VAL A 53 -5.51 -7.08 11.57
C VAL A 53 -4.38 -6.08 11.78
N GLY A 54 -4.38 -5.37 12.90
CA GLY A 54 -3.44 -4.29 13.20
C GLY A 54 -2.02 -4.74 13.48
N CYS A 55 -1.79 -5.96 13.99
CA CYS A 55 -0.47 -6.43 14.38
C CYS A 55 0.54 -6.43 13.22
N ALA A 56 0.13 -6.80 12.01
CA ALA A 56 0.99 -6.73 10.81
C ALA A 56 1.35 -5.28 10.46
N LEU A 57 0.43 -4.33 10.67
CA LEU A 57 0.69 -2.90 10.42
C LEU A 57 1.73 -2.32 11.40
N ILE A 58 1.77 -2.80 12.65
CA ILE A 58 2.86 -2.47 13.58
C ILE A 58 4.20 -3.03 13.06
N GLY A 59 4.19 -4.28 12.58
CA GLY A 59 5.35 -4.84 11.91
C GLY A 59 5.81 -3.96 10.73
N SER A 60 4.86 -3.48 9.93
CA SER A 60 5.16 -2.60 8.78
C SER A 60 5.78 -1.27 9.19
N ILE A 61 5.31 -0.67 10.28
CA ILE A 61 5.92 0.55 10.84
C ILE A 61 7.38 0.28 11.20
N CYS A 62 7.69 -0.81 11.90
CA CYS A 62 9.05 -1.21 12.22
C CYS A 62 9.90 -1.45 10.96
N GLY A 63 9.33 -2.12 9.97
CA GLY A 63 9.96 -2.38 8.69
C GLY A 63 10.31 -1.11 7.92
N VAL A 64 9.40 -0.15 7.83
CA VAL A 64 9.62 1.15 7.18
C VAL A 64 10.74 1.93 7.86
N LEU A 65 10.77 1.97 9.20
CA LEU A 65 11.82 2.65 9.96
C LEU A 65 13.19 2.02 9.73
N ALA A 66 13.27 0.70 9.58
CA ALA A 66 14.51 -0.02 9.33
C ALA A 66 14.95 0.01 7.85
N ALA A 67 13.99 0.12 6.90
CA ALA A 67 14.21 -0.05 5.48
C ALA A 67 15.30 0.83 4.89
N GLY A 68 15.30 2.12 5.24
CA GLY A 68 16.30 3.09 4.75
C GLY A 68 17.71 2.70 5.16
N THR A 69 17.94 2.53 6.46
CA THR A 69 19.24 2.17 7.01
C THR A 69 19.71 0.82 6.47
N LEU A 70 18.81 -0.16 6.42
CA LEU A 70 19.14 -1.52 5.94
C LEU A 70 19.56 -1.49 4.47
N SER A 71 18.78 -0.78 3.64
CA SER A 71 19.04 -0.71 2.20
C SER A 71 20.30 0.12 1.86
N ASP A 72 20.66 1.11 2.68
CA ASP A 72 21.88 1.88 2.49
C ASP A 72 23.12 1.07 2.89
N TYR A 73 23.02 0.26 3.94
CA TYR A 73 24.14 -0.56 4.42
C TYR A 73 24.32 -1.85 3.62
N LEU A 74 23.26 -2.62 3.40
CA LEU A 74 23.32 -3.95 2.76
C LEU A 74 23.15 -3.89 1.23
N GLY A 75 22.59 -2.82 0.70
CA GLY A 75 22.18 -2.72 -0.70
C GLY A 75 20.70 -3.05 -0.90
N ARG A 76 20.19 -2.68 -2.07
CA ARG A 76 18.76 -2.81 -2.36
C ARG A 76 18.38 -4.27 -2.58
N LYS A 77 19.20 -5.01 -3.32
CA LYS A 77 18.97 -6.43 -3.63
C LYS A 77 18.89 -7.30 -2.38
N LEU A 78 19.89 -7.19 -1.48
CA LEU A 78 19.92 -8.02 -0.27
C LEU A 78 18.78 -7.64 0.68
N THR A 79 18.43 -6.36 0.77
CA THR A 79 17.31 -5.91 1.59
C THR A 79 15.96 -6.44 1.08
N MET A 80 15.76 -6.50 -0.25
CA MET A 80 14.59 -7.16 -0.85
C MET A 80 14.57 -8.67 -0.58
N LEU A 81 15.73 -9.35 -0.60
CA LEU A 81 15.82 -10.77 -0.25
C LEU A 81 15.43 -11.03 1.22
N ILE A 82 15.88 -10.17 2.13
CA ILE A 82 15.47 -10.25 3.54
C ILE A 82 13.96 -10.10 3.67
N SER A 83 13.37 -9.12 2.99
CA SER A 83 11.92 -8.93 2.97
C SER A 83 11.20 -10.17 2.44
N ALA A 84 11.63 -10.73 1.32
CA ALA A 84 11.06 -11.95 0.73
C ALA A 84 11.16 -13.17 1.66
N ALA A 85 12.27 -13.30 2.40
CA ALA A 85 12.44 -14.33 3.42
C ALA A 85 11.44 -14.14 4.59
N LEU A 86 11.26 -12.90 5.07
CA LEU A 86 10.29 -12.58 6.13
C LEU A 86 8.86 -12.90 5.70
N PHE A 87 8.47 -12.59 4.46
CA PHE A 87 7.18 -12.99 3.89
C PHE A 87 7.02 -14.51 3.86
N SER A 88 8.02 -15.22 3.38
CA SER A 88 7.96 -16.69 3.30
C SER A 88 7.83 -17.33 4.69
N ILE A 89 8.59 -16.84 5.68
CA ILE A 89 8.50 -17.29 7.07
C ILE A 89 7.12 -16.99 7.65
N SER A 90 6.59 -15.80 7.40
CA SER A 90 5.26 -15.40 7.86
C SER A 90 4.18 -16.29 7.27
N ALA A 91 4.13 -16.44 5.95
CA ALA A 91 3.10 -17.22 5.27
C ALA A 91 3.09 -18.70 5.70
N ILE A 92 4.27 -19.34 5.73
CA ILE A 92 4.42 -20.72 6.20
C ILE A 92 4.05 -20.81 7.69
N GLY A 93 4.55 -19.87 8.51
CA GLY A 93 4.29 -19.84 9.93
C GLY A 93 2.81 -19.67 10.26
N CYS A 94 2.10 -18.78 9.57
CA CYS A 94 0.64 -18.62 9.69
C CYS A 94 -0.11 -19.89 9.30
N ALA A 95 0.32 -20.60 8.26
CA ALA A 95 -0.31 -21.83 7.81
C ALA A 95 -0.24 -22.96 8.86
N VAL A 96 0.87 -23.05 9.64
CA VAL A 96 1.12 -24.17 10.55
C VAL A 96 0.99 -23.84 12.04
N CYS A 97 0.88 -22.57 12.43
CA CYS A 97 0.83 -22.18 13.86
C CYS A 97 -0.39 -22.76 14.57
N GLY A 98 -0.21 -23.16 15.85
CA GLY A 98 -1.26 -23.79 16.67
C GLY A 98 -1.99 -22.85 17.60
N SER A 99 -1.59 -21.58 17.71
CA SER A 99 -2.13 -20.62 18.68
C SER A 99 -2.34 -19.24 18.07
N PHE A 100 -3.23 -18.45 18.68
CA PHE A 100 -3.47 -17.05 18.28
C PHE A 100 -2.21 -16.19 18.45
N ASP A 101 -1.46 -16.35 19.54
CA ASP A 101 -0.22 -15.60 19.78
C ASP A 101 0.85 -15.92 18.73
N GLY A 102 0.94 -17.21 18.31
CA GLY A 102 1.81 -17.63 17.22
C GLY A 102 1.40 -16.99 15.89
N LEU A 103 0.09 -16.95 15.61
CA LEU A 103 -0.44 -16.29 14.41
C LEU A 103 -0.08 -14.80 14.40
N VAL A 104 -0.30 -14.09 15.51
CA VAL A 104 0.07 -12.68 15.67
C VAL A 104 1.57 -12.47 15.46
N ALA A 105 2.42 -13.33 16.05
CA ALA A 105 3.87 -13.21 15.90
C ALA A 105 4.31 -13.35 14.43
N TYR A 106 3.80 -14.34 13.70
CA TYR A 106 4.10 -14.50 12.28
C TYR A 106 3.57 -13.35 11.42
N ARG A 107 2.37 -12.82 11.74
CA ARG A 107 1.80 -11.63 11.09
C ARG A 107 2.69 -10.38 11.29
N ILE A 108 3.25 -10.17 12.48
CA ILE A 108 4.21 -9.08 12.73
C ILE A 108 5.46 -9.26 11.88
N ILE A 109 6.00 -10.49 11.77
CA ILE A 109 7.15 -10.79 10.93
C ILE A 109 6.88 -10.46 9.45
N GLY A 110 5.71 -10.86 8.93
CA GLY A 110 5.26 -10.50 7.59
C GLY A 110 5.15 -9.00 7.41
N GLY A 111 4.56 -8.32 8.40
CA GLY A 111 4.46 -6.88 8.43
C GLY A 111 5.82 -6.18 8.30
N VAL A 112 6.85 -6.64 9.00
CA VAL A 112 8.23 -6.10 8.82
C VAL A 112 8.67 -6.24 7.36
N GLY A 113 8.39 -7.37 6.73
CA GLY A 113 8.64 -7.59 5.30
C GLY A 113 7.91 -6.56 4.41
N ILE A 114 6.61 -6.32 4.69
CA ILE A 114 5.80 -5.29 4.01
C ILE A 114 6.47 -3.92 4.11
N GLY A 115 6.81 -3.49 5.32
CA GLY A 115 7.44 -2.19 5.56
C GLY A 115 8.74 -2.01 4.78
N ILE A 116 9.59 -3.03 4.76
CA ILE A 116 10.85 -3.01 4.01
C ILE A 116 10.59 -2.90 2.50
N VAL A 117 9.77 -3.78 1.94
CA VAL A 117 9.56 -3.85 0.49
C VAL A 117 8.83 -2.62 -0.05
N SER A 118 7.94 -2.02 0.75
CA SER A 118 7.20 -0.81 0.37
C SER A 118 8.09 0.40 0.09
N ILE A 119 9.28 0.42 0.69
CA ILE A 119 10.28 1.48 0.50
C ILE A 119 11.35 1.06 -0.52
N VAL A 120 11.89 -0.17 -0.38
CA VAL A 120 13.10 -0.57 -1.12
C VAL A 120 12.80 -0.90 -2.58
N SER A 121 11.64 -1.51 -2.89
CA SER A 121 11.30 -1.84 -4.28
C SER A 121 11.12 -0.60 -5.17
N PRO A 122 10.34 0.43 -4.80
CA PRO A 122 10.27 1.66 -5.59
C PRO A 122 11.62 2.36 -5.75
N ILE A 123 12.46 2.37 -4.71
CA ILE A 123 13.82 2.92 -4.77
C ILE A 123 14.64 2.15 -5.81
N TYR A 124 14.66 0.82 -5.73
CA TYR A 124 15.39 0.00 -6.69
C TYR A 124 14.92 0.26 -8.13
N ILE A 125 13.60 0.26 -8.37
CA ILE A 125 13.03 0.55 -9.69
C ILE A 125 13.50 1.91 -10.20
N SER A 126 13.48 2.94 -9.35
CA SER A 126 13.90 4.28 -9.73
C SER A 126 15.40 4.38 -10.05
N GLU A 127 16.24 3.59 -9.36
CA GLU A 127 17.71 3.60 -9.51
C GLU A 127 18.20 2.80 -10.72
N VAL A 128 17.44 1.79 -11.19
CA VAL A 128 17.77 1.02 -12.40
C VAL A 128 17.11 1.56 -13.67
N SER A 129 16.22 2.55 -13.53
CA SER A 129 15.43 3.08 -14.64
C SER A 129 16.05 4.35 -15.24
N PRO A 130 16.22 4.42 -16.56
CA PRO A 130 16.57 5.65 -17.26
C PRO A 130 15.55 6.76 -16.94
N ALA A 131 16.04 8.00 -16.84
CA ALA A 131 15.21 9.16 -16.43
C ALA A 131 13.93 9.31 -17.25
N LYS A 132 14.02 9.03 -18.57
CA LYS A 132 12.92 9.19 -19.53
C LYS A 132 11.68 8.30 -19.24
N ILE A 133 11.88 7.12 -18.65
CA ILE A 133 10.80 6.13 -18.38
C ILE A 133 10.65 5.79 -16.91
N ARG A 134 11.45 6.43 -16.03
CA ARG A 134 11.50 6.16 -14.59
C ARG A 134 10.12 6.27 -13.92
N GLY A 135 9.38 7.34 -14.19
CA GLY A 135 8.05 7.54 -13.62
C GLY A 135 7.09 6.41 -13.98
N THR A 136 7.05 6.00 -15.24
CA THR A 136 6.21 4.88 -15.72
C THR A 136 6.58 3.57 -15.02
N LEU A 137 7.90 3.28 -14.89
CA LEU A 137 8.34 2.04 -14.26
C LEU A 137 8.09 2.03 -12.73
N VAL A 138 8.22 3.17 -12.06
CA VAL A 138 7.84 3.27 -10.63
C VAL A 138 6.34 3.09 -10.45
N SER A 139 5.50 3.57 -11.38
CA SER A 139 4.05 3.36 -11.33
C SER A 139 3.65 1.88 -11.44
N LEU A 140 4.51 1.01 -12.04
CA LEU A 140 4.28 -0.44 -12.05
C LEU A 140 4.24 -1.02 -10.64
N TYR A 141 4.99 -0.45 -9.69
CA TYR A 141 4.92 -0.90 -8.30
C TYR A 141 3.53 -0.69 -7.70
N GLN A 142 2.93 0.49 -7.90
CA GLN A 142 1.57 0.76 -7.41
C GLN A 142 0.53 -0.13 -8.09
N LEU A 143 0.67 -0.37 -9.39
CA LEU A 143 -0.19 -1.31 -10.09
C LEU A 143 -0.02 -2.73 -9.55
N ALA A 144 1.21 -3.15 -9.27
CA ALA A 144 1.50 -4.46 -8.68
C ALA A 144 0.84 -4.62 -7.30
N VAL A 145 0.82 -3.58 -6.47
CA VAL A 145 0.09 -3.58 -5.19
C VAL A 145 -1.40 -3.87 -5.40
N THR A 146 -2.06 -3.17 -6.32
CA THR A 146 -3.50 -3.39 -6.57
C THR A 146 -3.79 -4.75 -7.21
N VAL A 147 -2.90 -5.26 -8.05
CA VAL A 147 -2.98 -6.64 -8.56
C VAL A 147 -2.84 -7.64 -7.41
N GLY A 148 -1.96 -7.38 -6.44
CA GLY A 148 -1.81 -8.18 -5.23
C GLY A 148 -3.12 -8.25 -4.42
N PHE A 149 -3.81 -7.13 -4.22
CA PHE A 149 -5.14 -7.09 -3.60
C PHE A 149 -6.13 -8.01 -4.33
N LEU A 150 -6.23 -7.86 -5.66
CA LEU A 150 -7.15 -8.65 -6.47
C LEU A 150 -6.84 -10.15 -6.39
N LEU A 151 -5.57 -10.54 -6.47
CA LEU A 151 -5.15 -11.94 -6.38
C LEU A 151 -5.49 -12.54 -5.00
N ALA A 152 -5.31 -11.80 -3.91
CA ALA A 152 -5.66 -12.23 -2.58
C ALA A 152 -7.18 -12.44 -2.43
N TYR A 153 -8.00 -11.50 -2.91
CA TYR A 153 -9.45 -11.64 -2.88
C TYR A 153 -9.94 -12.81 -3.73
N LEU A 154 -9.35 -13.03 -4.90
CA LEU A 154 -9.65 -14.19 -5.74
C LEU A 154 -9.28 -15.50 -5.01
N MET A 155 -8.12 -15.56 -4.37
CA MET A 155 -7.70 -16.77 -3.65
C MET A 155 -8.60 -17.04 -2.43
N ASN A 156 -8.96 -16.00 -1.68
CA ASN A 156 -9.91 -16.12 -0.57
C ASN A 156 -11.24 -16.66 -1.07
N TRP A 157 -11.78 -16.11 -2.16
CA TRP A 157 -13.04 -16.58 -2.76
C TRP A 157 -12.94 -18.02 -3.27
N VAL A 158 -11.84 -18.38 -3.93
CA VAL A 158 -11.63 -19.76 -4.42
C VAL A 158 -11.59 -20.75 -3.26
N ILE A 159 -10.84 -20.45 -2.19
CA ILE A 159 -10.75 -21.33 -1.03
C ILE A 159 -12.13 -21.44 -0.34
N ASP A 160 -12.79 -20.29 -0.08
CA ASP A 160 -14.11 -20.25 0.56
C ASP A 160 -15.16 -21.02 -0.23
N SER A 161 -15.18 -20.89 -1.56
CA SER A 161 -16.13 -21.59 -2.44
C SER A 161 -15.90 -23.10 -2.56
N ASN A 162 -14.75 -23.59 -2.13
CA ASN A 162 -14.40 -25.01 -2.16
C ASN A 162 -14.41 -25.67 -0.76
N ILE A 163 -14.90 -24.98 0.26
CA ILE A 163 -15.10 -25.57 1.59
C ILE A 163 -16.18 -26.65 1.50
N ASP A 164 -15.84 -27.87 1.91
CA ASP A 164 -16.78 -28.97 2.00
C ASP A 164 -17.40 -29.04 3.41
N PRO A 165 -18.68 -28.67 3.58
CA PRO A 165 -19.35 -28.70 4.88
C PRO A 165 -19.41 -30.10 5.53
N SER A 166 -19.32 -31.16 4.75
CA SER A 166 -19.36 -32.53 5.26
C SER A 166 -18.14 -32.91 6.10
N LEU A 167 -17.01 -32.24 5.84
CA LEU A 167 -15.76 -32.44 6.57
C LEU A 167 -15.72 -31.73 7.92
N ALA A 168 -16.65 -30.81 8.18
CA ALA A 168 -16.68 -30.05 9.45
C ALA A 168 -16.85 -30.94 10.70
N ALA A 169 -17.48 -32.10 10.56
CA ALA A 169 -17.71 -33.08 11.65
C ALA A 169 -16.62 -34.17 11.73
N SER A 170 -15.66 -34.21 10.80
CA SER A 170 -14.63 -35.27 10.74
C SER A 170 -13.50 -35.00 11.74
N GLN A 171 -13.14 -36.02 12.53
CA GLN A 171 -12.04 -35.89 13.54
C GLN A 171 -10.66 -36.21 12.97
N ASP A 172 -10.57 -37.00 11.89
CA ASP A 172 -9.29 -37.45 11.30
C ASP A 172 -8.95 -36.73 10.00
N LEU A 173 -8.94 -35.40 10.04
CA LEU A 173 -8.57 -34.60 8.88
C LEU A 173 -7.05 -34.47 8.73
N THR A 174 -6.56 -34.67 7.52
CA THR A 174 -5.16 -34.33 7.16
C THR A 174 -4.93 -32.82 7.31
N LEU A 175 -3.67 -32.41 7.45
CA LEU A 175 -3.31 -30.97 7.52
C LEU A 175 -3.87 -30.19 6.31
N TRP A 176 -3.81 -30.77 5.12
CA TRP A 176 -4.34 -30.17 3.89
C TRP A 176 -5.87 -30.00 3.93
N GLU A 177 -6.60 -31.02 4.36
CA GLU A 177 -8.05 -30.91 4.49
C GLU A 177 -8.47 -29.89 5.55
N ARG A 178 -7.72 -29.78 6.66
CA ARG A 178 -7.94 -28.71 7.66
C ARG A 178 -7.70 -27.34 7.06
N MET A 179 -6.60 -27.16 6.35
CA MET A 179 -6.24 -25.87 5.74
C MET A 179 -7.23 -25.42 4.65
N MET A 180 -7.89 -26.36 3.98
CA MET A 180 -8.81 -26.04 2.89
C MET A 180 -10.27 -26.02 3.31
N ASN A 181 -10.62 -26.47 4.52
CA ASN A 181 -12.00 -26.61 4.99
C ASN A 181 -12.19 -26.01 6.40
N THR A 182 -11.89 -26.76 7.45
CA THR A 182 -12.24 -26.36 8.85
C THR A 182 -11.45 -25.16 9.36
N GLU A 183 -10.23 -24.99 8.89
CA GLU A 183 -9.34 -23.90 9.23
C GLU A 183 -8.89 -23.16 7.95
N ALA A 184 -9.84 -22.81 7.07
CA ALA A 184 -9.58 -22.24 5.75
C ALA A 184 -8.69 -20.97 5.78
N TRP A 185 -8.71 -20.24 6.90
CA TRP A 185 -7.80 -19.12 7.11
C TRP A 185 -6.30 -19.50 6.98
N ARG A 186 -5.95 -20.77 7.30
CA ARG A 186 -4.57 -21.25 7.11
C ARG A 186 -4.22 -21.39 5.63
N GLY A 187 -5.17 -21.91 4.84
CA GLY A 187 -5.02 -22.02 3.39
C GLY A 187 -4.93 -20.63 2.74
N MET A 188 -5.77 -19.69 3.17
CA MET A 188 -5.78 -18.31 2.69
C MET A 188 -4.43 -17.62 2.98
N LEU A 189 -3.97 -17.57 4.23
CA LEU A 189 -2.68 -16.98 4.60
C LEU A 189 -1.49 -17.77 4.02
N GLY A 190 -1.57 -19.10 4.04
CA GLY A 190 -0.54 -19.98 3.49
C GLY A 190 -0.36 -19.85 1.98
N SER A 191 -1.39 -19.43 1.25
CA SER A 191 -1.33 -19.24 -0.21
C SER A 191 -0.32 -18.17 -0.62
N GLU A 192 -0.03 -17.22 0.26
CA GLU A 192 1.01 -16.21 0.05
C GLU A 192 2.42 -16.81 -0.08
N THR A 193 2.63 -18.02 0.41
CA THR A 193 3.94 -18.72 0.29
C THR A 193 4.39 -18.83 -1.16
N LEU A 194 3.46 -19.06 -2.10
CA LEU A 194 3.80 -19.19 -3.52
C LEU A 194 4.40 -17.91 -4.11
N PRO A 195 3.73 -16.74 -4.07
CA PRO A 195 4.32 -15.51 -4.57
C PRO A 195 5.53 -15.04 -3.73
N ALA A 196 5.61 -15.35 -2.42
CA ALA A 196 6.75 -15.00 -1.59
C ALA A 196 8.02 -15.76 -2.00
N LEU A 197 7.92 -17.09 -2.20
CA LEU A 197 9.03 -17.89 -2.69
C LEU A 197 9.40 -17.52 -4.13
N LEU A 198 8.43 -17.25 -5.01
CA LEU A 198 8.71 -16.77 -6.35
C LEU A 198 9.55 -15.48 -6.31
N PHE A 199 9.16 -14.53 -5.46
CA PHE A 199 9.91 -13.27 -5.29
C PHE A 199 11.30 -13.53 -4.73
N PHE A 200 11.42 -14.39 -3.70
CA PHE A 200 12.70 -14.74 -3.11
C PHE A 200 13.68 -15.30 -4.14
N PHE A 201 13.26 -16.26 -4.98
CA PHE A 201 14.14 -16.86 -5.97
C PHE A 201 14.40 -15.95 -7.18
N ILE A 202 13.42 -15.18 -7.64
CA ILE A 202 13.60 -14.35 -8.84
C ILE A 202 14.53 -13.15 -8.59
N ILE A 203 14.64 -12.65 -7.36
CA ILE A 203 15.57 -11.56 -6.99
C ILE A 203 17.04 -11.96 -7.27
N PHE A 204 17.40 -13.23 -7.21
CA PHE A 204 18.76 -13.65 -7.52
C PHE A 204 19.20 -13.30 -8.93
N PHE A 205 18.27 -13.16 -9.89
CA PHE A 205 18.53 -12.87 -11.30
C PHE A 205 18.69 -11.39 -11.61
N ILE A 206 18.35 -10.49 -10.69
CA ILE A 206 18.59 -9.06 -10.87
C ILE A 206 19.91 -8.63 -10.21
N PRO A 207 20.61 -7.61 -10.74
CA PRO A 207 21.84 -7.08 -10.15
C PRO A 207 21.53 -6.19 -8.94
N GLU A 208 22.57 -5.78 -8.22
CA GLU A 208 22.46 -4.71 -7.25
C GLU A 208 22.28 -3.35 -7.96
N SER A 209 21.71 -2.36 -7.24
CA SER A 209 21.53 -1.00 -7.77
C SER A 209 22.84 -0.37 -8.22
N PRO A 210 22.94 0.15 -9.47
CA PRO A 210 24.12 0.87 -9.93
C PRO A 210 24.43 2.09 -9.06
N LYS A 211 23.39 2.83 -8.65
CA LYS A 211 23.55 4.02 -7.80
C LYS A 211 24.15 3.65 -6.46
N TRP A 212 23.65 2.60 -5.82
CA TRP A 212 24.22 2.11 -4.55
C TRP A 212 25.67 1.66 -4.70
N LEU A 213 26.02 0.98 -5.81
CA LEU A 213 27.38 0.56 -6.07
C LEU A 213 28.34 1.74 -6.22
N ILE A 214 27.92 2.83 -6.90
CA ILE A 214 28.72 4.05 -7.05
C ILE A 214 28.95 4.70 -5.68
N VAL A 215 27.89 4.85 -4.89
CA VAL A 215 27.95 5.44 -3.53
C VAL A 215 28.91 4.68 -2.62
N ASN A 216 29.00 3.35 -2.80
CA ASN A 216 29.91 2.48 -2.03
C ASN A 216 31.28 2.26 -2.70
N GLY A 217 31.67 3.09 -3.65
CA GLY A 217 33.01 3.05 -4.30
C GLY A 217 33.21 1.87 -5.28
N LYS A 218 32.16 1.11 -5.60
CA LYS A 218 32.21 -0.06 -6.50
C LYS A 218 31.88 0.34 -7.96
N THR A 219 32.47 1.45 -8.41
CA THR A 219 32.14 2.07 -9.72
C THR A 219 32.35 1.14 -10.91
N GLU A 220 33.37 0.27 -10.87
CA GLU A 220 33.61 -0.70 -11.95
C GLU A 220 32.44 -1.70 -12.10
N LYS A 221 31.88 -2.19 -10.98
CA LYS A 221 30.72 -3.07 -11.01
C LYS A 221 29.46 -2.32 -11.50
N ALA A 222 29.30 -1.07 -11.06
CA ALA A 222 28.21 -0.20 -11.52
C ALA A 222 28.27 0.04 -13.04
N SER A 223 29.45 0.34 -13.59
CA SER A 223 29.66 0.53 -15.03
C SER A 223 29.25 -0.69 -15.85
N LYS A 224 29.60 -1.91 -15.39
CA LYS A 224 29.17 -3.15 -16.06
C LYS A 224 27.65 -3.35 -16.09
N ILE A 225 26.93 -2.86 -15.08
CA ILE A 225 25.46 -2.92 -15.05
C ILE A 225 24.88 -1.82 -15.89
N LEU A 226 25.40 -0.58 -15.79
CA LEU A 226 24.98 0.55 -16.60
C LEU A 226 25.16 0.29 -18.09
N ALA A 227 26.20 -0.44 -18.49
CA ALA A 227 26.42 -0.88 -19.89
C ALA A 227 25.34 -1.84 -20.43
N LYS A 228 24.49 -2.40 -19.55
CA LYS A 228 23.30 -3.18 -19.96
C LYS A 228 22.03 -2.32 -19.99
N ILE A 229 22.06 -1.13 -19.39
CA ILE A 229 20.94 -0.19 -19.26
C ILE A 229 21.03 0.89 -20.35
N TYR A 230 22.23 1.43 -20.58
CA TYR A 230 22.52 2.50 -21.54
C TYR A 230 23.23 1.97 -22.76
N ASN A 231 23.08 2.69 -23.89
CA ASN A 231 23.63 2.26 -25.17
C ASN A 231 25.01 2.85 -25.47
N THR A 232 25.34 3.99 -24.87
CA THR A 232 26.58 4.73 -25.14
C THR A 232 27.45 4.88 -23.91
N GLU A 233 28.77 4.94 -24.10
CA GLU A 233 29.71 5.17 -23.00
C GLU A 233 29.55 6.57 -22.39
N ASP A 234 29.14 7.57 -23.18
CA ASP A 234 28.87 8.92 -22.73
C ASP A 234 27.69 8.97 -21.76
N GLU A 235 26.61 8.21 -22.02
CA GLU A 235 25.46 8.10 -21.11
C GLU A 235 25.89 7.46 -19.79
N ILE A 236 26.72 6.41 -19.82
CA ILE A 236 27.23 5.73 -18.62
C ILE A 236 28.12 6.69 -17.81
N ALA A 237 29.04 7.39 -18.48
CA ALA A 237 29.92 8.35 -17.82
C ALA A 237 29.13 9.51 -17.19
N ASN A 238 28.13 10.03 -17.91
CA ASN A 238 27.24 11.07 -17.39
C ASN A 238 26.45 10.60 -16.14
N GLU A 239 25.87 9.40 -16.15
CA GLU A 239 25.13 8.88 -15.00
C GLU A 239 26.04 8.71 -13.78
N ILE A 240 27.25 8.23 -13.96
CA ILE A 240 28.26 8.13 -12.90
C ILE A 240 28.62 9.52 -12.37
N GLN A 241 28.82 10.49 -13.28
CA GLN A 241 29.17 11.86 -12.92
C GLN A 241 28.04 12.55 -12.17
N VAL A 242 26.78 12.43 -12.62
CA VAL A 242 25.59 12.98 -11.97
C VAL A 242 25.41 12.37 -10.58
N THR A 243 25.57 11.05 -10.45
CA THR A 243 25.48 10.37 -9.16
C THR A 243 26.58 10.87 -8.20
N ASN A 244 27.83 10.99 -8.65
CA ASN A 244 28.92 11.52 -7.82
C ASN A 244 28.75 13.01 -7.49
N ALA A 245 28.18 13.79 -8.39
CA ALA A 245 27.89 15.22 -8.15
C ALA A 245 26.79 15.39 -7.08
N SER A 246 25.74 14.53 -7.13
CA SER A 246 24.71 14.55 -6.09
C SER A 246 25.25 14.22 -4.71
N LEU A 247 26.26 13.35 -4.61
CA LEU A 247 26.93 13.05 -3.34
C LEU A 247 27.72 14.26 -2.77
N LYS A 248 28.26 15.09 -3.67
CA LYS A 248 29.06 16.28 -3.28
C LYS A 248 28.20 17.53 -3.03
N GLY A 249 27.03 17.60 -3.68
CA GLY A 249 26.16 18.79 -3.72
C GLY A 249 25.00 18.78 -2.73
N GLU A 250 24.65 17.62 -2.14
CA GLU A 250 23.59 17.57 -1.14
C GLU A 250 24.06 18.17 0.18
N THR A 251 23.83 19.47 0.37
CA THR A 251 23.62 20.01 1.71
C THR A 251 22.36 19.37 2.28
N LYS A 252 22.50 18.15 2.84
CA LYS A 252 21.39 17.50 3.56
C LYS A 252 20.91 18.48 4.62
N GLY A 253 19.74 19.07 4.43
CA GLY A 253 19.13 19.94 5.42
C GLY A 253 19.21 19.28 6.81
N LYS A 254 19.27 20.03 7.87
CA LYS A 254 19.30 19.47 9.24
C LYS A 254 17.87 19.15 9.68
N TRP A 255 17.71 18.27 10.68
CA TRP A 255 16.40 18.03 11.30
C TRP A 255 15.78 19.33 11.85
N SER A 256 16.62 20.26 12.33
CA SER A 256 16.21 21.59 12.77
C SER A 256 15.54 22.44 11.66
N ASP A 257 15.84 22.17 10.39
CA ASP A 257 15.23 22.92 9.29
C ASP A 257 13.73 22.61 9.13
N LEU A 258 13.29 21.43 9.57
CA LEU A 258 11.86 21.07 9.62
C LEU A 258 11.07 21.95 10.60
N LEU A 259 11.73 22.55 11.58
CA LEU A 259 11.11 23.43 12.58
C LEU A 259 10.97 24.87 12.10
N LYS A 260 11.50 25.23 10.94
CA LYS A 260 11.29 26.57 10.35
C LYS A 260 9.80 26.80 10.11
N PRO A 261 9.24 27.96 10.44
CA PRO A 261 7.79 28.18 10.52
C PRO A 261 7.00 27.74 9.29
N GLY A 262 7.44 28.08 8.08
CA GLY A 262 6.77 27.69 6.83
C GLY A 262 6.87 26.19 6.55
N ILE A 263 8.05 25.61 6.74
CA ILE A 263 8.31 24.17 6.53
C ILE A 263 7.54 23.34 7.55
N LEU A 264 7.51 23.77 8.81
CA LEU A 264 6.77 23.08 9.87
C LEU A 264 5.27 22.98 9.55
N ILE A 265 4.69 24.07 9.02
CA ILE A 265 3.28 24.05 8.58
C ILE A 265 3.07 23.03 7.46
N ALA A 266 3.97 23.00 6.46
CA ALA A 266 3.88 22.00 5.39
C ALA A 266 3.96 20.57 5.94
N VAL A 267 4.88 20.28 6.88
CA VAL A 267 5.04 18.95 7.50
C VAL A 267 3.81 18.56 8.31
N ILE A 268 3.28 19.46 9.14
CA ILE A 268 2.06 19.20 9.92
C ILE A 268 0.87 18.95 9.00
N THR A 269 0.71 19.79 7.96
CA THR A 269 -0.39 19.66 6.99
C THR A 269 -0.31 18.36 6.21
N GLY A 270 0.88 18.00 5.72
CA GLY A 270 1.08 16.75 5.00
C GLY A 270 0.84 15.52 5.89
N SER A 271 1.29 15.56 7.14
CA SER A 271 1.00 14.50 8.11
C SER A 271 -0.49 14.40 8.43
N ALA A 272 -1.18 15.53 8.58
CA ALA A 272 -2.62 15.57 8.81
C ALA A 272 -3.40 14.96 7.63
N ILE A 273 -3.03 15.27 6.39
CA ILE A 273 -3.62 14.66 5.20
C ILE A 273 -3.37 13.16 5.17
N ALA A 274 -2.15 12.73 5.47
CA ALA A 274 -1.79 11.33 5.49
C ALA A 274 -2.66 10.52 6.48
N ILE A 275 -2.88 11.04 7.69
CA ILE A 275 -3.74 10.41 8.71
C ILE A 275 -5.22 10.49 8.33
N LEU A 276 -5.72 11.68 7.98
CA LEU A 276 -7.13 11.89 7.67
C LEU A 276 -7.56 11.08 6.45
N GLY A 277 -6.67 10.92 5.46
CA GLY A 277 -6.90 10.06 4.31
C GLY A 277 -7.22 8.61 4.71
N GLN A 278 -6.60 8.10 5.80
CA GLN A 278 -6.90 6.76 6.31
C GLN A 278 -8.25 6.72 7.05
N PHE A 279 -8.59 7.77 7.79
CA PHE A 279 -9.84 7.85 8.56
C PHE A 279 -11.10 7.98 7.70
N MET A 280 -10.98 8.16 6.40
CA MET A 280 -12.10 8.06 5.46
C MET A 280 -12.57 6.60 5.22
N GLY A 281 -11.89 5.60 5.78
CA GLY A 281 -12.34 4.21 5.83
C GLY A 281 -11.94 3.33 4.67
N VAL A 282 -11.03 3.75 3.78
CA VAL A 282 -10.63 2.91 2.63
C VAL A 282 -10.04 1.57 3.08
N ASN A 283 -9.15 1.59 4.07
CA ASN A 283 -8.56 0.36 4.59
C ASN A 283 -9.56 -0.46 5.42
N ALA A 284 -10.55 0.17 6.07
CA ALA A 284 -11.65 -0.54 6.70
C ALA A 284 -12.41 -1.40 5.69
N VAL A 285 -12.73 -0.82 4.53
CA VAL A 285 -13.40 -1.51 3.42
C VAL A 285 -12.55 -2.64 2.86
N LEU A 286 -11.25 -2.43 2.69
CA LEU A 286 -10.34 -3.43 2.14
C LEU A 286 -10.09 -4.61 3.10
N TYR A 287 -10.01 -4.36 4.40
CA TYR A 287 -9.73 -5.40 5.41
C TYR A 287 -10.97 -6.16 5.87
N TYR A 288 -12.13 -5.50 5.88
CA TYR A 288 -13.37 -6.04 6.45
C TYR A 288 -14.49 -6.15 5.41
N GLY A 289 -14.16 -6.10 4.11
CA GLY A 289 -15.12 -6.19 3.01
C GLY A 289 -16.07 -7.38 3.11
N PRO A 290 -15.57 -8.64 3.24
CA PRO A 290 -16.43 -9.80 3.37
C PRO A 290 -17.39 -9.70 4.55
N LYS A 291 -16.93 -9.24 5.72
CA LYS A 291 -17.75 -9.04 6.91
C LYS A 291 -18.85 -8.00 6.66
N ILE A 292 -18.50 -6.86 6.06
CA ILE A 292 -19.47 -5.80 5.75
C ILE A 292 -20.56 -6.31 4.77
N PHE A 293 -20.18 -7.11 3.76
CA PHE A 293 -21.13 -7.71 2.83
C PHE A 293 -21.96 -8.82 3.46
N SER A 294 -21.36 -9.62 4.35
CA SER A 294 -22.08 -10.63 5.14
C SER A 294 -23.14 -9.97 6.03
N ASP A 295 -22.78 -8.94 6.75
CA ASP A 295 -23.68 -8.16 7.61
C ASP A 295 -24.80 -7.44 6.82
N ALA A 296 -24.54 -7.11 5.54
CA ALA A 296 -25.52 -6.53 4.62
C ALA A 296 -26.44 -7.60 3.99
N GLY A 297 -26.26 -8.91 4.31
CA GLY A 297 -27.09 -9.99 3.82
C GLY A 297 -26.79 -10.43 2.38
N PHE A 298 -25.54 -10.38 1.95
CA PHE A 298 -25.13 -10.91 0.65
C PHE A 298 -24.95 -12.42 0.70
N ASP A 299 -25.43 -13.13 -0.33
CA ASP A 299 -25.29 -14.58 -0.44
C ASP A 299 -23.83 -15.03 -0.62
N ASN A 300 -22.99 -14.19 -1.28
CA ASN A 300 -21.58 -14.46 -1.50
C ASN A 300 -20.71 -13.23 -1.20
N PRO A 301 -20.39 -12.97 0.09
CA PRO A 301 -19.60 -11.82 0.52
C PRO A 301 -18.17 -11.81 -0.05
N MET A 302 -17.56 -12.99 -0.19
CA MET A 302 -16.19 -13.12 -0.74
C MET A 302 -16.15 -12.69 -2.20
N PHE A 303 -17.11 -13.13 -3.02
CA PHE A 303 -17.21 -12.71 -4.43
C PHE A 303 -17.46 -11.20 -4.56
N SER A 304 -18.31 -10.63 -3.71
CA SER A 304 -18.54 -9.17 -3.68
C SER A 304 -17.24 -8.40 -3.40
N THR A 305 -16.36 -8.96 -2.56
CA THR A 305 -15.04 -8.39 -2.27
C THR A 305 -14.07 -8.54 -3.47
N VAL A 306 -14.19 -9.60 -4.27
CA VAL A 306 -13.44 -9.69 -5.55
C VAL A 306 -13.80 -8.53 -6.47
N LEU A 307 -15.10 -8.16 -6.57
CA LEU A 307 -15.52 -7.00 -7.38
C LEU A 307 -14.88 -5.69 -6.88
N VAL A 308 -14.73 -5.52 -5.57
CA VAL A 308 -13.98 -4.39 -4.99
C VAL A 308 -12.54 -4.38 -5.50
N GLY A 309 -11.88 -5.54 -5.50
CA GLY A 309 -10.50 -5.67 -6.02
C GLY A 309 -10.40 -5.33 -7.51
N VAL A 310 -11.36 -5.80 -8.33
CA VAL A 310 -11.42 -5.49 -9.77
C VAL A 310 -11.57 -3.98 -9.99
N VAL A 311 -12.53 -3.33 -9.33
CA VAL A 311 -12.75 -1.88 -9.44
C VAL A 311 -11.50 -1.12 -9.00
N ASN A 312 -10.89 -1.50 -7.89
CA ASN A 312 -9.66 -0.86 -7.40
C ASN A 312 -8.52 -0.97 -8.43
N CYS A 313 -8.30 -2.15 -9.01
CA CYS A 313 -7.26 -2.40 -10.01
C CYS A 313 -7.51 -1.59 -11.30
N VAL A 314 -8.72 -1.67 -11.87
CA VAL A 314 -9.08 -0.93 -13.09
C VAL A 314 -8.97 0.57 -12.86
N THR A 315 -9.46 1.06 -11.72
CA THR A 315 -9.40 2.50 -11.40
C THR A 315 -7.96 2.98 -11.22
N THR A 316 -7.09 2.17 -10.62
CA THR A 316 -5.67 2.52 -10.47
C THR A 316 -5.00 2.68 -11.84
N VAL A 317 -5.31 1.80 -12.81
CA VAL A 317 -4.82 1.96 -14.19
C VAL A 317 -5.33 3.26 -14.80
N LEU A 318 -6.62 3.57 -14.65
CA LEU A 318 -7.20 4.83 -15.16
C LEU A 318 -6.57 6.06 -14.50
N ALA A 319 -6.31 6.01 -13.20
CA ALA A 319 -5.73 7.12 -12.45
C ALA A 319 -4.37 7.55 -13.01
N VAL A 320 -3.52 6.59 -13.42
CA VAL A 320 -2.20 6.88 -14.02
C VAL A 320 -2.31 7.79 -15.25
N PHE A 321 -3.37 7.64 -16.06
CA PHE A 321 -3.57 8.44 -17.27
C PHE A 321 -4.25 9.80 -17.01
N ILE A 322 -4.95 9.94 -15.90
CA ILE A 322 -5.80 11.10 -15.60
C ILE A 322 -5.10 12.11 -14.69
N ILE A 323 -4.25 11.66 -13.77
CA ILE A 323 -3.65 12.48 -12.72
C ILE A 323 -2.89 13.71 -13.24
N ASP A 324 -2.18 13.58 -14.35
CA ASP A 324 -1.39 14.67 -14.94
C ASP A 324 -2.22 15.64 -15.79
N ARG A 325 -3.45 15.24 -16.19
CA ARG A 325 -4.32 16.05 -17.04
C ARG A 325 -5.30 16.92 -16.26
N VAL A 326 -5.83 16.41 -15.15
CA VAL A 326 -6.90 17.05 -14.39
C VAL A 326 -6.35 17.96 -13.29
N GLY A 327 -5.20 17.64 -12.73
CA GLY A 327 -4.64 18.35 -11.58
C GLY A 327 -4.99 17.70 -10.24
N ARG A 328 -4.07 17.87 -9.27
CA ARG A 328 -4.11 17.11 -8.00
C ARG A 328 -5.30 17.54 -7.14
N LYS A 329 -5.50 18.84 -6.94
CA LYS A 329 -6.58 19.38 -6.10
C LYS A 329 -7.96 19.09 -6.67
N GLN A 330 -8.14 19.27 -7.96
CA GLN A 330 -9.43 19.06 -8.62
C GLN A 330 -9.86 17.61 -8.55
N LEU A 331 -8.92 16.68 -8.76
CA LEU A 331 -9.19 15.25 -8.69
C LEU A 331 -9.58 14.81 -7.26
N ILE A 332 -8.92 15.40 -6.25
CA ILE A 332 -9.30 15.18 -4.84
C ILE A 332 -10.70 15.74 -4.55
N TYR A 333 -11.05 16.93 -5.02
CA TYR A 333 -12.38 17.49 -4.77
C TYR A 333 -13.49 16.60 -5.35
N TRP A 334 -13.34 16.14 -6.59
CA TRP A 334 -14.30 15.24 -7.21
C TRP A 334 -14.38 13.90 -6.47
N GLY A 335 -13.23 13.28 -6.21
CA GLY A 335 -13.18 11.96 -5.58
C GLY A 335 -13.72 11.98 -4.16
N VAL A 336 -13.26 12.91 -3.30
CA VAL A 336 -13.71 12.97 -1.90
C VAL A 336 -15.19 13.37 -1.79
N SER A 337 -15.69 14.26 -2.66
CA SER A 337 -17.13 14.57 -2.71
C SER A 337 -17.94 13.33 -3.07
N GLY A 338 -17.49 12.56 -4.07
CA GLY A 338 -18.09 11.26 -4.41
C GLY A 338 -18.04 10.25 -3.26
N MET A 339 -16.90 10.18 -2.54
CA MET A 339 -16.78 9.33 -1.35
C MET A 339 -17.80 9.71 -0.27
N ILE A 340 -17.97 11.00 0.03
CA ILE A 340 -18.96 11.46 1.01
C ILE A 340 -20.36 10.99 0.63
N LEU A 341 -20.76 11.19 -0.62
CA LEU A 341 -22.08 10.77 -1.10
C LEU A 341 -22.26 9.24 -0.98
N CYS A 342 -21.25 8.46 -1.38
CA CYS A 342 -21.30 7.02 -1.30
C CYS A 342 -21.35 6.53 0.17
N LEU A 343 -20.53 7.09 1.06
CA LEU A 343 -20.51 6.73 2.48
C LEU A 343 -21.85 7.06 3.18
N LEU A 344 -22.43 8.20 2.84
CA LEU A 344 -23.78 8.55 3.33
C LEU A 344 -24.84 7.57 2.81
N ALA A 345 -24.79 7.20 1.53
CA ALA A 345 -25.72 6.23 0.95
C ALA A 345 -25.59 4.83 1.61
N ILE A 346 -24.35 4.37 1.87
CA ILE A 346 -24.09 3.12 2.58
C ILE A 346 -24.59 3.20 4.04
N GLY A 347 -24.33 4.32 4.73
CA GLY A 347 -24.86 4.57 6.07
C GLY A 347 -26.39 4.55 6.12
N VAL A 348 -27.06 5.16 5.13
CA VAL A 348 -28.52 5.12 4.98
C VAL A 348 -29.02 3.69 4.72
N TYR A 349 -28.31 2.92 3.91
CA TYR A 349 -28.66 1.51 3.67
C TYR A 349 -28.67 0.71 4.99
N PHE A 350 -27.65 0.82 5.82
CA PHE A 350 -27.59 0.13 7.11
C PHE A 350 -28.60 0.67 8.14
N ALA A 351 -28.94 1.96 8.10
CA ALA A 351 -29.89 2.55 9.06
C ALA A 351 -31.34 2.31 8.70
N TRP A 352 -31.70 2.43 7.43
CA TRP A 352 -33.10 2.47 6.94
C TRP A 352 -33.34 1.63 5.70
N GLY A 353 -32.38 0.79 5.26
CA GLY A 353 -32.48 0.05 4.00
C GLY A 353 -33.71 -0.85 3.91
N SER A 354 -34.01 -1.58 4.99
CA SER A 354 -35.21 -2.41 5.08
C SER A 354 -36.51 -1.63 5.00
N THR A 355 -36.56 -0.45 5.67
CA THR A 355 -37.72 0.43 5.66
C THR A 355 -37.94 1.10 4.29
N LEU A 356 -36.85 1.39 3.60
CA LEU A 356 -36.86 2.04 2.27
C LEU A 356 -36.95 1.03 1.12
N GLY A 357 -36.91 -0.28 1.41
CA GLY A 357 -36.91 -1.32 0.39
C GLY A 357 -35.64 -1.36 -0.46
N LEU A 358 -34.50 -0.92 0.07
CA LEU A 358 -33.21 -0.90 -0.63
C LEU A 358 -32.62 -2.31 -0.66
N GLY A 359 -32.37 -2.84 -1.86
CA GLY A 359 -31.78 -4.16 -2.06
C GLY A 359 -30.25 -4.14 -2.06
N ASN A 360 -29.64 -5.34 -2.04
CA ASN A 360 -28.18 -5.54 -2.04
C ASN A 360 -27.49 -4.85 -3.23
N GLY A 361 -28.16 -4.74 -4.38
CA GLY A 361 -27.66 -4.03 -5.55
C GLY A 361 -27.37 -2.54 -5.29
N PHE A 362 -28.21 -1.88 -4.46
CA PHE A 362 -27.95 -0.50 -4.03
C PHE A 362 -26.66 -0.41 -3.22
N MET A 363 -26.53 -1.26 -2.22
CA MET A 363 -25.33 -1.32 -1.36
C MET A 363 -24.08 -1.56 -2.19
N LEU A 364 -24.06 -2.58 -3.05
CA LEU A 364 -22.91 -2.91 -3.88
C LEU A 364 -22.52 -1.75 -4.81
N THR A 365 -23.50 -1.11 -5.44
CA THR A 365 -23.25 0.01 -6.36
C THR A 365 -22.52 1.16 -5.66
N PHE A 366 -23.02 1.59 -4.50
CA PHE A 366 -22.39 2.68 -3.76
C PHE A 366 -21.06 2.28 -3.12
N PHE A 367 -20.90 1.01 -2.75
CA PHE A 367 -19.65 0.50 -2.23
C PHE A 367 -18.55 0.48 -3.31
N LEU A 368 -18.86 0.00 -4.50
CA LEU A 368 -17.94 0.01 -5.65
C LEU A 368 -17.64 1.44 -6.12
N ALA A 369 -18.65 2.32 -6.14
CA ALA A 369 -18.48 3.74 -6.45
C ALA A 369 -17.58 4.44 -5.42
N TYR A 370 -17.70 4.12 -4.14
CA TYR A 370 -16.82 4.62 -3.09
C TYR A 370 -15.36 4.22 -3.35
N VAL A 371 -15.11 2.93 -3.65
CA VAL A 371 -13.78 2.42 -3.98
C VAL A 371 -13.22 3.09 -5.23
N PHE A 372 -14.03 3.27 -6.26
CA PHE A 372 -13.67 4.00 -7.48
C PHE A 372 -13.23 5.45 -7.15
N CYS A 373 -14.07 6.20 -6.42
CA CYS A 373 -13.78 7.57 -6.02
C CYS A 373 -12.49 7.68 -5.20
N CYS A 374 -12.25 6.74 -4.29
CA CYS A 374 -11.05 6.69 -3.48
C CYS A 374 -9.80 6.37 -4.31
N ALA A 375 -9.86 5.33 -5.14
CA ALA A 375 -8.72 4.86 -5.93
C ALA A 375 -8.26 5.90 -6.97
N ILE A 376 -9.21 6.62 -7.60
CA ILE A 376 -8.88 7.65 -8.60
C ILE A 376 -8.36 8.95 -7.97
N SER A 377 -8.62 9.20 -6.70
CA SER A 377 -8.26 10.45 -6.03
C SER A 377 -7.18 10.24 -4.97
N ILE A 378 -7.56 9.91 -3.74
CA ILE A 378 -6.65 9.90 -2.58
C ILE A 378 -5.53 8.89 -2.76
N SER A 379 -5.86 7.65 -3.15
CA SER A 379 -4.88 6.57 -3.27
C SER A 379 -3.83 6.86 -4.34
N ALA A 380 -4.22 7.50 -5.44
CA ALA A 380 -3.32 7.86 -6.53
C ALA A 380 -2.47 9.11 -6.23
N ILE A 381 -3.01 10.06 -5.45
CA ILE A 381 -2.46 11.41 -5.37
C ILE A 381 -1.64 11.64 -4.10
N VAL A 382 -1.92 10.98 -2.98
CA VAL A 382 -1.36 11.32 -1.68
C VAL A 382 0.18 11.41 -1.69
N PHE A 383 0.87 10.41 -2.23
CA PHE A 383 2.34 10.42 -2.26
C PHE A 383 2.91 11.42 -3.25
N VAL A 384 2.23 11.63 -4.38
CA VAL A 384 2.61 12.65 -5.37
C VAL A 384 2.51 14.03 -4.74
N LEU A 385 1.37 14.34 -4.13
CA LEU A 385 1.13 15.62 -3.46
C LEU A 385 2.14 15.88 -2.34
N LEU A 386 2.39 14.88 -1.47
CA LEU A 386 3.39 14.98 -0.41
C LEU A 386 4.80 15.25 -0.96
N SER A 387 5.18 14.62 -2.08
CA SER A 387 6.48 14.84 -2.69
C SER A 387 6.64 16.22 -3.34
N GLU A 388 5.54 16.77 -3.85
CA GLU A 388 5.51 18.08 -4.52
C GLU A 388 5.42 19.25 -3.52
N MET A 389 4.83 19.03 -2.34
CA MET A 389 4.62 20.11 -1.35
C MET A 389 5.82 20.42 -0.46
N TYR A 390 6.85 19.56 -0.43
CA TYR A 390 8.00 19.78 0.45
C TYR A 390 9.22 20.34 -0.30
N PRO A 391 9.94 21.33 0.31
CA PRO A 391 11.21 21.82 -0.23
C PRO A 391 12.24 20.71 -0.41
N ASN A 392 13.06 20.83 -1.48
CA ASN A 392 14.07 19.82 -1.81
C ASN A 392 15.01 19.49 -0.64
N SER A 393 15.45 20.50 0.11
CA SER A 393 16.42 20.38 1.21
C SER A 393 15.94 19.46 2.36
N VAL A 394 14.63 19.39 2.59
CA VAL A 394 14.03 18.64 3.71
C VAL A 394 13.06 17.54 3.26
N ARG A 395 12.78 17.41 1.95
CA ARG A 395 11.75 16.53 1.37
C ARG A 395 11.82 15.11 1.92
N GLY A 396 12.98 14.48 1.90
CA GLY A 396 13.11 13.09 2.35
C GLY A 396 12.66 12.88 3.80
N ARG A 397 13.03 13.82 4.71
CA ARG A 397 12.62 13.75 6.12
C ARG A 397 11.15 14.05 6.32
N ALA A 398 10.63 15.06 5.62
CA ALA A 398 9.22 15.43 5.67
C ALA A 398 8.33 14.28 5.15
N MET A 399 8.73 13.66 4.04
CA MET A 399 8.08 12.45 3.50
C MET A 399 8.11 11.28 4.49
N SER A 400 9.22 11.10 5.22
CA SER A 400 9.30 10.03 6.23
C SER A 400 8.33 10.27 7.39
N ILE A 401 8.19 11.53 7.85
CA ILE A 401 7.23 11.88 8.91
C ILE A 401 5.79 11.67 8.42
N ALA A 402 5.46 12.14 7.22
CA ALA A 402 4.13 11.97 6.65
C ALA A 402 3.81 10.50 6.37
N GLY A 403 4.78 9.71 5.90
CA GLY A 403 4.64 8.26 5.72
C GLY A 403 4.43 7.53 7.05
N PHE A 404 5.16 7.90 8.10
CA PHE A 404 4.94 7.36 9.44
C PHE A 404 3.54 7.70 9.97
N ALA A 405 3.08 8.93 9.77
CA ALA A 405 1.73 9.36 10.12
C ALA A 405 0.65 8.55 9.35
N LEU A 406 0.88 8.27 8.05
CA LEU A 406 0.01 7.42 7.25
C LEU A 406 -0.11 6.01 7.83
N TRP A 407 1.00 5.38 8.18
CA TRP A 407 1.00 4.04 8.76
C TRP A 407 0.31 3.99 10.13
N ILE A 408 0.48 5.04 10.97
CA ILE A 408 -0.28 5.17 12.23
C ILE A 408 -1.78 5.26 11.94
N GLY A 409 -2.19 6.08 10.98
CA GLY A 409 -3.59 6.19 10.57
C GLY A 409 -4.16 4.86 10.08
N THR A 410 -3.39 4.13 9.25
CA THR A 410 -3.76 2.81 8.75
C THR A 410 -3.93 1.80 9.90
N TYR A 411 -3.00 1.79 10.86
CA TYR A 411 -3.09 0.95 12.05
C TYR A 411 -4.35 1.26 12.87
N LEU A 412 -4.60 2.53 13.15
CA LEU A 412 -5.76 2.94 13.95
C LEU A 412 -7.08 2.52 13.30
N ILE A 413 -7.21 2.68 11.98
CA ILE A 413 -8.40 2.23 11.24
C ILE A 413 -8.51 0.71 11.27
N GLY A 414 -7.43 -0.03 11.00
CA GLY A 414 -7.44 -1.49 11.07
C GLY A 414 -7.87 -1.99 12.45
N GLN A 415 -7.33 -1.38 13.51
CA GLN A 415 -7.59 -1.74 14.91
C GLN A 415 -9.01 -1.40 15.37
N LEU A 416 -9.53 -0.22 14.98
CA LEU A 416 -10.78 0.30 15.53
C LEU A 416 -12.02 -0.09 14.71
N THR A 417 -11.87 -0.49 13.46
CA THR A 417 -13.02 -0.80 12.58
C THR A 417 -13.93 -1.88 13.14
N PRO A 418 -13.48 -3.04 13.68
CA PRO A 418 -14.38 -4.03 14.27
C PRO A 418 -15.20 -3.48 15.43
N VAL A 419 -14.59 -2.66 16.28
CA VAL A 419 -15.27 -2.02 17.42
C VAL A 419 -16.34 -1.04 16.94
N LEU A 420 -16.03 -0.25 15.90
CA LEU A 420 -16.99 0.70 15.31
C LEU A 420 -18.15 -0.03 14.63
N LEU A 421 -17.87 -1.08 13.84
CA LEU A 421 -18.90 -1.90 13.19
C LEU A 421 -19.77 -2.62 14.21
N GLY A 422 -19.19 -3.15 15.29
CA GLY A 422 -19.92 -3.77 16.40
C GLY A 422 -20.79 -2.79 17.18
N TRP A 423 -20.38 -1.52 17.29
CA TRP A 423 -21.20 -0.47 17.87
C TRP A 423 -22.37 -0.06 16.98
N SER A 424 -22.10 0.26 15.71
CA SER A 424 -23.12 0.61 14.72
C SER A 424 -22.53 0.58 13.32
N GLN A 425 -23.06 -0.25 12.45
CA GLN A 425 -22.66 -0.29 11.04
C GLN A 425 -22.95 1.05 10.35
N ALA A 426 -24.19 1.55 10.45
CA ALA A 426 -24.56 2.86 9.89
C ALA A 426 -23.69 3.99 10.46
N GLY A 427 -23.50 3.99 11.81
CA GLY A 427 -22.68 4.99 12.50
C GLY A 427 -21.25 5.01 12.00
N THR A 428 -20.66 3.85 11.72
CA THR A 428 -19.29 3.72 11.19
C THR A 428 -19.15 4.44 9.83
N PHE A 429 -20.06 4.21 8.89
CA PHE A 429 -20.02 4.87 7.58
C PHE A 429 -20.30 6.37 7.67
N PHE A 430 -21.18 6.81 8.58
CA PHE A 430 -21.37 8.24 8.83
C PHE A 430 -20.12 8.89 9.46
N ILE A 431 -19.42 8.21 10.36
CA ILE A 431 -18.14 8.72 10.90
C ILE A 431 -17.11 8.87 9.77
N PHE A 432 -16.98 7.88 8.88
CA PHE A 432 -16.06 7.98 7.74
C PHE A 432 -16.43 9.16 6.82
N ALA A 433 -17.72 9.39 6.56
CA ALA A 433 -18.19 10.53 5.78
C ALA A 433 -17.83 11.87 6.47
N VAL A 434 -18.01 11.97 7.78
CA VAL A 434 -17.62 13.16 8.56
C VAL A 434 -16.11 13.39 8.51
N MET A 435 -15.29 12.33 8.55
CA MET A 435 -13.83 12.45 8.45
C MET A 435 -13.33 12.96 7.09
N CYS A 436 -14.14 12.84 6.04
CA CYS A 436 -13.83 13.46 4.75
C CYS A 436 -13.85 15.01 4.82
N VAL A 437 -14.65 15.60 5.71
CA VAL A 437 -14.82 17.06 5.81
C VAL A 437 -13.53 17.79 6.21
N PRO A 438 -12.84 17.44 7.32
CA PRO A 438 -11.59 18.09 7.68
C PRO A 438 -10.50 17.91 6.62
N TYR A 439 -10.46 16.78 5.93
CA TYR A 439 -9.55 16.58 4.79
C TYR A 439 -9.84 17.58 3.66
N MET A 440 -11.10 17.73 3.27
CA MET A 440 -11.53 18.70 2.24
C MET A 440 -11.20 20.14 2.64
N LEU A 441 -11.39 20.48 3.92
CA LEU A 441 -11.08 21.82 4.44
C LEU A 441 -9.57 22.11 4.37
N LEU A 442 -8.72 21.14 4.70
CA LEU A 442 -7.27 21.28 4.55
C LEU A 442 -6.87 21.46 3.09
N MET A 443 -7.43 20.64 2.20
CA MET A 443 -7.18 20.76 0.76
C MET A 443 -7.63 22.10 0.20
N TRP A 444 -8.75 22.64 0.68
CA TRP A 444 -9.27 23.92 0.20
C TRP A 444 -8.47 25.11 0.70
N LYS A 445 -8.22 25.19 2.02
CA LYS A 445 -7.68 26.39 2.67
C LYS A 445 -6.18 26.44 2.77
N VAL A 446 -5.51 25.29 2.86
CA VAL A 446 -4.10 25.23 3.27
C VAL A 446 -3.19 24.76 2.14
N ILE A 447 -3.61 23.79 1.34
CA ILE A 447 -2.75 23.21 0.32
C ILE A 447 -2.82 24.00 -0.98
N PRO A 448 -1.69 24.40 -1.58
CA PRO A 448 -1.67 25.00 -2.90
C PRO A 448 -1.96 23.95 -3.99
N GLU A 449 -2.41 24.38 -5.19
CA GLU A 449 -2.34 23.51 -6.37
C GLU A 449 -0.87 23.35 -6.76
N THR A 450 -0.45 22.11 -6.93
CA THR A 450 0.94 21.77 -7.25
C THR A 450 1.17 21.54 -8.74
N THR A 451 0.09 21.26 -9.48
CA THR A 451 0.16 20.98 -10.93
C THR A 451 0.70 22.19 -11.70
N GLY A 452 1.77 21.95 -12.45
CA GLY A 452 2.40 22.97 -13.29
C GLY A 452 3.21 24.05 -12.55
N LYS A 453 3.36 23.90 -11.22
CA LYS A 453 4.23 24.77 -10.42
C LYS A 453 5.61 24.18 -10.20
N THR A 454 6.61 25.04 -10.10
CA THR A 454 7.95 24.63 -9.72
C THR A 454 8.04 24.43 -8.20
N LEU A 455 9.05 23.69 -7.77
CA LEU A 455 9.26 23.43 -6.35
C LEU A 455 9.61 24.71 -5.58
N GLU A 456 10.28 25.63 -6.24
CA GLU A 456 10.65 26.95 -5.69
C GLU A 456 9.40 27.81 -5.46
N GLU A 457 8.41 27.75 -6.35
CA GLU A 457 7.13 28.44 -6.17
C GLU A 457 6.33 27.87 -4.99
N ILE A 458 6.38 26.55 -4.79
CA ILE A 458 5.74 25.90 -3.64
C ILE A 458 6.47 26.25 -2.34
N GLU A 459 7.81 26.30 -2.34
CA GLU A 459 8.61 26.74 -1.18
C GLU A 459 8.28 28.18 -0.80
N ALA A 460 8.24 29.08 -1.78
CA ALA A 460 7.84 30.49 -1.58
C ALA A 460 6.40 30.61 -1.04
N TYR A 461 5.48 29.74 -1.47
CA TYR A 461 4.12 29.71 -0.90
C TYR A 461 4.15 29.43 0.60
N TRP A 462 4.91 28.42 1.05
CA TRP A 462 4.98 28.06 2.46
C TRP A 462 5.71 29.12 3.31
N GLU A 463 6.72 29.78 2.77
CA GLU A 463 7.39 30.88 3.44
C GLU A 463 6.47 32.10 3.66
N ASN A 464 5.57 32.36 2.73
CA ASN A 464 4.64 33.48 2.78
C ASN A 464 3.30 33.12 3.47
N PHE A 465 3.05 31.87 3.80
CA PHE A 465 1.75 31.41 4.34
C PHE A 465 1.37 32.04 5.69
N LYS A 466 2.30 32.61 6.42
CA LYS A 466 2.07 33.28 7.72
C LYS A 466 2.25 34.80 7.69
N LYS A 467 2.56 35.36 6.53
CA LYS A 467 2.55 36.84 6.37
C LYS A 467 1.15 37.27 5.89
#